data_95426b9dd192fecef20058f5b09c44db
#
_entry.id   95426b9dd192fecef20058f5b09c44db
#
_cell.length_a   1.000
_cell.length_b   1.000
_cell.length_c   1.000
_cell.angle_alpha   90.00
_cell.angle_beta   90.00
_cell.angle_gamma   90.00
#
_symmetry.space_group_name_H-M   'P 1'
#
loop_
_entity.id
_entity.type
_entity.pdbx_description
1 polymer ?
#
loop_
_entity_poly.entity_id
_entity_poly.type
_entity_poly.pdbx_seq_one_letter_code
_entity_poly.pdbx_strand_id
1 'polypeptide(L)'
;KEDGYFVTGGTRIAVPEGKLNYLRAQGYINKDIILGIRPEDIHDEPVFINASPETSVKCQIEVAELMGAETMLYTSIEGQSIVARIDSRSDIKPMDTLQLGLDLNKAHFFDKETEARIRP
;
A
#
# COMPACT_ATOMS: atom_id res chain seq x y z
N LYS A 1 12.83 -13.15 -2.84
CA LYS A 1 12.50 -11.77 -2.57
C LYS A 1 13.72 -10.88 -2.65
N GLU A 2 13.56 -9.74 -3.28
CA GLU A 2 14.68 -8.84 -3.51
C GLU A 2 14.81 -7.84 -2.36
N ASP A 3 16.06 -7.45 -2.10
CA ASP A 3 16.36 -6.45 -1.09
C ASP A 3 15.80 -5.10 -1.53
N GLY A 4 15.08 -4.44 -0.64
CA GLY A 4 14.52 -3.12 -0.91
C GLY A 4 13.08 -3.10 -1.37
N TYR A 5 12.46 -4.26 -1.56
CA TYR A 5 11.09 -4.32 -2.04
C TYR A 5 10.23 -5.22 -1.17
N PHE A 6 8.99 -4.79 -0.97
CA PHE A 6 7.95 -5.65 -0.45
C PHE A 6 7.30 -6.33 -1.66
N VAL A 7 7.30 -7.65 -1.67
CA VAL A 7 6.85 -8.42 -2.83
C VAL A 7 5.62 -9.24 -2.44
N THR A 8 4.55 -9.12 -3.23
CA THR A 8 3.37 -9.94 -3.06
C THR A 8 2.91 -10.37 -4.46
N GLY A 9 2.95 -11.69 -4.72
CA GLY A 9 2.68 -12.19 -6.05
C GLY A 9 3.62 -11.58 -7.06
N GLY A 10 3.06 -11.00 -8.11
CA GLY A 10 3.85 -10.30 -9.13
C GLY A 10 4.06 -8.82 -8.86
N THR A 11 3.59 -8.32 -7.71
CA THR A 11 3.64 -6.90 -7.39
C THR A 11 4.82 -6.60 -6.49
N ARG A 12 5.57 -5.54 -6.82
CA ARG A 12 6.75 -5.11 -6.07
C ARG A 12 6.55 -3.66 -5.66
N ILE A 13 6.76 -3.36 -4.37
CA ILE A 13 6.60 -2.02 -3.83
C ILE A 13 7.89 -1.66 -3.10
N ALA A 14 8.49 -0.52 -3.46
CA ALA A 14 9.75 -0.11 -2.86
C ALA A 14 9.56 0.24 -1.39
N VAL A 15 10.48 -0.21 -0.55
CA VAL A 15 10.45 0.06 0.89
C VAL A 15 11.43 1.21 1.17
N PRO A 16 10.98 2.27 1.86
CA PRO A 16 11.88 3.38 2.18
C PRO A 16 13.08 2.92 3.01
N GLU A 17 14.20 3.59 2.82
CA GLU A 17 15.48 3.18 3.42
C GLU A 17 15.38 3.12 4.94
N GLY A 18 14.69 4.08 5.57
CA GLY A 18 14.57 4.09 7.02
C GLY A 18 13.86 2.86 7.56
N LYS A 19 12.85 2.36 6.85
CA LYS A 19 12.16 1.15 7.26
C LYS A 19 12.96 -0.10 6.88
N LEU A 20 13.61 -0.06 5.74
CA LEU A 20 14.42 -1.18 5.27
C LEU A 20 15.57 -1.47 6.25
N ASN A 21 16.16 -0.42 6.81
CA ASN A 21 17.29 -0.57 7.73
C ASN A 21 16.93 -1.41 8.95
N TYR A 22 15.81 -1.12 9.62
CA TYR A 22 15.49 -1.90 10.81
C TYR A 22 14.96 -3.28 10.46
N LEU A 23 14.33 -3.44 9.30
CA LEU A 23 13.94 -4.78 8.85
C LEU A 23 15.17 -5.63 8.59
N ARG A 24 16.18 -5.05 7.96
CA ARG A 24 17.44 -5.75 7.69
C ARG A 24 18.16 -6.09 8.98
N ALA A 25 18.20 -5.14 9.92
CA ALA A 25 18.92 -5.34 11.20
C ALA A 25 18.27 -6.45 12.02
N GLN A 26 16.96 -6.66 11.88
CA GLN A 26 16.24 -7.66 12.66
C GLN A 26 16.04 -8.97 11.90
N GLY A 27 16.66 -9.10 10.73
CA GLY A 27 16.68 -10.36 10.02
C GLY A 27 15.43 -10.67 9.21
N TYR A 28 14.66 -9.66 8.83
CA TYR A 28 13.42 -9.87 8.10
C TYR A 28 13.58 -9.85 6.57
N ILE A 29 14.80 -9.60 6.09
CA ILE A 29 15.03 -9.65 4.64
C ILE A 29 14.83 -11.09 4.15
N ASN A 30 14.10 -11.23 3.06
CA ASN A 30 13.75 -12.53 2.46
C ASN A 30 12.84 -13.37 3.36
N LYS A 31 12.09 -12.72 4.23
CA LYS A 31 11.08 -13.39 5.06
C LYS A 31 9.70 -12.87 4.74
N ASP A 32 8.70 -13.68 5.02
CA ASP A 32 7.32 -13.27 4.86
C ASP A 32 6.94 -12.36 6.01
N ILE A 33 6.41 -11.18 5.68
CA ILE A 33 5.94 -10.23 6.68
C ILE A 33 4.60 -9.66 6.21
N ILE A 34 3.91 -9.01 7.12
CA ILE A 34 2.62 -8.40 6.83
C ILE A 34 2.81 -6.89 6.76
N LEU A 35 2.32 -6.29 5.68
CA LEU A 35 2.34 -4.84 5.50
C LEU A 35 0.99 -4.28 5.90
N GLY A 36 0.98 -3.35 6.86
CA GLY A 36 -0.22 -2.63 7.25
C GLY A 36 -0.14 -1.18 6.85
N ILE A 37 -1.18 -0.69 6.20
CA ILE A 37 -1.24 0.71 5.78
C ILE A 37 -2.66 1.22 5.99
N ARG A 38 -2.78 2.45 6.50
CA ARG A 38 -4.09 3.03 6.75
C ARG A 38 -4.71 3.54 5.46
N PRO A 39 -6.05 3.51 5.37
CA PRO A 39 -6.72 3.98 4.15
C PRO A 39 -6.34 5.40 3.75
N GLU A 40 -6.13 6.30 4.71
CA GLU A 40 -5.79 7.69 4.41
C GLU A 40 -4.36 7.85 3.91
N ASP A 41 -3.54 6.81 3.99
CA ASP A 41 -2.16 6.84 3.52
C ASP A 41 -2.01 6.24 2.13
N ILE A 42 -3.12 5.93 1.47
CA ILE A 42 -3.15 5.50 0.09
C ILE A 42 -3.73 6.65 -0.73
N HIS A 43 -3.00 7.06 -1.77
CA HIS A 43 -3.29 8.29 -2.50
C HIS A 43 -3.56 8.03 -3.97
N ASP A 44 -4.45 8.85 -4.56
CA ASP A 44 -4.73 8.77 -6.00
C ASP A 44 -4.23 9.99 -6.75
N GLU A 45 -3.65 10.98 -6.07
CA GLU A 45 -3.20 12.21 -6.71
C GLU A 45 -2.00 11.94 -7.61
N PRO A 46 -2.04 12.44 -8.86
CA PRO A 46 -0.90 12.24 -9.75
C PRO A 46 0.41 12.80 -9.21
N VAL A 47 0.35 13.90 -8.43
CA VAL A 47 1.56 14.49 -7.86
C VAL A 47 2.25 13.49 -6.92
N PHE A 48 1.48 12.82 -6.08
CA PHE A 48 2.03 11.83 -5.16
C PHE A 48 2.60 10.64 -5.94
N ILE A 49 1.84 10.13 -6.91
CA ILE A 49 2.22 8.95 -7.67
C ILE A 49 3.48 9.22 -8.49
N ASN A 50 3.55 10.40 -9.11
CA ASN A 50 4.70 10.75 -9.95
C ASN A 50 5.96 11.00 -9.11
N ALA A 51 5.80 11.42 -7.86
CA ALA A 51 6.94 11.61 -6.97
C ALA A 51 7.58 10.28 -6.55
N SER A 52 6.80 9.21 -6.48
CA SER A 52 7.28 7.90 -6.05
C SER A 52 6.57 6.80 -6.83
N PRO A 53 6.85 6.67 -8.12
CA PRO A 53 6.14 5.65 -8.91
C PRO A 53 6.43 4.22 -8.46
N GLU A 54 7.57 3.99 -7.83
CA GLU A 54 7.94 2.64 -7.37
C GLU A 54 7.14 2.22 -6.13
N THR A 55 6.36 3.10 -5.52
CA THR A 55 5.46 2.77 -4.42
C THR A 55 4.00 2.80 -4.86
N SER A 56 3.75 2.86 -6.15
CA SER A 56 2.38 2.89 -6.67
C SER A 56 2.01 1.54 -7.28
N VAL A 57 0.72 1.26 -7.27
CA VAL A 57 0.18 -0.02 -7.75
C VAL A 57 -1.06 0.27 -8.58
N LYS A 58 -1.21 -0.46 -9.68
CA LYS A 58 -2.41 -0.36 -10.51
C LYS A 58 -3.46 -1.32 -9.97
N CYS A 59 -4.62 -0.80 -9.63
CA CYS A 59 -5.68 -1.58 -8.99
C CYS A 59 -7.00 -1.42 -9.73
N GLN A 60 -7.77 -2.49 -9.77
CA GLN A 60 -9.13 -2.44 -10.28
C GLN A 60 -10.08 -2.19 -9.11
N ILE A 61 -10.88 -1.13 -9.23
CA ILE A 61 -11.78 -0.72 -8.15
C ILE A 61 -13.00 -1.64 -8.13
N GLU A 62 -13.28 -2.23 -6.98
CA GLU A 62 -14.44 -3.11 -6.81
C GLU A 62 -15.66 -2.31 -6.38
N VAL A 63 -15.48 -1.39 -5.43
CA VAL A 63 -16.55 -0.54 -4.94
C VAL A 63 -15.98 0.85 -4.69
N ALA A 64 -16.75 1.88 -5.03
CA ALA A 64 -16.43 3.26 -4.71
C ALA A 64 -17.61 3.83 -3.95
N GLU A 65 -17.37 4.29 -2.72
CA GLU A 65 -18.43 4.75 -1.84
C GLU A 65 -18.21 6.22 -1.48
N LEU A 66 -19.15 7.07 -1.88
CA LEU A 66 -19.07 8.50 -1.60
C LEU A 66 -19.53 8.75 -0.16
N MET A 67 -18.64 9.35 0.63
CA MET A 67 -18.87 9.58 2.05
C MET A 67 -18.77 11.07 2.37
N GLY A 68 -19.53 11.90 1.64
CA GLY A 68 -19.45 13.34 1.83
C GLY A 68 -18.17 13.90 1.24
N ALA A 69 -17.26 14.35 2.09
CA ALA A 69 -16.00 14.97 1.63
C ALA A 69 -14.98 13.97 1.14
N GLU A 70 -15.23 12.68 1.34
CA GLU A 70 -14.26 11.64 1.00
C GLU A 70 -14.92 10.51 0.23
N THR A 71 -14.11 9.79 -0.54
CA THR A 71 -14.54 8.58 -1.23
C THR A 71 -13.73 7.42 -0.70
N MET A 72 -14.43 6.34 -0.33
CA MET A 72 -13.78 5.10 0.07
C MET A 72 -13.71 4.19 -1.14
N LEU A 73 -12.50 3.73 -1.46
CA LEU A 73 -12.26 2.82 -2.57
C LEU A 73 -11.92 1.45 -2.02
N TYR A 74 -12.65 0.45 -2.48
CA TYR A 74 -12.42 -0.93 -2.09
C TYR A 74 -11.83 -1.66 -3.28
N THR A 75 -10.66 -2.23 -3.08
CA THR A 75 -9.95 -2.93 -4.15
C THR A 75 -9.16 -4.08 -3.55
N SER A 76 -8.35 -4.74 -4.36
CA SER A 76 -7.46 -5.78 -3.87
C SER A 76 -6.15 -5.72 -4.63
N ILE A 77 -5.09 -6.17 -3.97
CA ILE A 77 -3.77 -6.31 -4.57
C ILE A 77 -3.38 -7.76 -4.37
N GLU A 78 -3.20 -8.49 -5.47
CA GLU A 78 -2.83 -9.91 -5.45
C GLU A 78 -3.77 -10.71 -4.55
N GLY A 79 -5.08 -10.43 -4.66
CA GLY A 79 -6.09 -11.16 -3.92
C GLY A 79 -6.31 -10.69 -2.49
N GLN A 80 -5.59 -9.69 -2.03
CA GLN A 80 -5.73 -9.17 -0.66
C GLN A 80 -6.48 -7.86 -0.67
N SER A 81 -7.49 -7.75 0.19
CA SER A 81 -8.38 -6.58 0.24
C SER A 81 -7.64 -5.35 0.74
N ILE A 82 -7.86 -4.24 0.06
CA ILE A 82 -7.25 -2.95 0.39
C ILE A 82 -8.35 -1.91 0.36
N VAL A 83 -8.31 -0.98 1.32
CA VAL A 83 -9.25 0.14 1.37
C VAL A 83 -8.45 1.43 1.30
N ALA A 84 -8.85 2.33 0.40
CA ALA A 84 -8.23 3.64 0.28
C ALA A 84 -9.27 4.71 0.58
N ARG A 85 -8.84 5.78 1.26
CA ARG A 85 -9.69 6.94 1.53
C ARG A 85 -9.08 8.13 0.82
N ILE A 86 -9.80 8.66 -0.16
CA ILE A 86 -9.31 9.76 -0.99
C ILE A 86 -10.28 10.93 -0.93
N ASP A 87 -9.85 12.08 -1.45
CA ASP A 87 -10.74 13.23 -1.57
C ASP A 87 -11.92 12.86 -2.46
N SER A 88 -13.07 13.50 -2.20
CA SER A 88 -14.30 13.14 -2.86
C SER A 88 -14.17 13.23 -4.38
N ARG A 89 -14.53 12.13 -5.05
CA ARG A 89 -14.55 12.04 -6.51
C ARG A 89 -15.74 11.20 -6.91
N SER A 90 -16.54 11.74 -7.83
CA SER A 90 -17.73 11.06 -8.31
C SER A 90 -17.51 10.36 -9.64
N ASP A 91 -16.32 10.50 -10.22
CA ASP A 91 -16.01 9.94 -11.53
C ASP A 91 -15.44 8.53 -11.48
N ILE A 92 -15.23 7.99 -10.29
CA ILE A 92 -14.69 6.64 -10.13
C ILE A 92 -15.86 5.65 -10.03
N LYS A 93 -15.81 4.62 -10.86
CA LYS A 93 -16.87 3.61 -10.91
C LYS A 93 -16.29 2.23 -10.66
N PRO A 94 -17.10 1.26 -10.22
CA PRO A 94 -16.66 -0.12 -10.14
C PRO A 94 -16.07 -0.58 -11.47
N MET A 95 -15.04 -1.39 -11.40
CA MET A 95 -14.29 -1.93 -12.54
C MET A 95 -13.30 -0.94 -13.15
N ASP A 96 -13.29 0.34 -12.73
CA ASP A 96 -12.25 1.27 -13.17
C ASP A 96 -10.90 0.81 -12.67
N THR A 97 -9.87 1.04 -13.48
CA THR A 97 -8.49 0.76 -13.08
C THR A 97 -7.82 2.06 -12.69
N LEU A 98 -7.27 2.12 -11.49
CA LEU A 98 -6.61 3.30 -10.98
C LEU A 98 -5.19 2.97 -10.53
N GLN A 99 -4.30 3.97 -10.68
CA GLN A 99 -2.99 3.91 -10.08
C GLN A 99 -3.10 4.50 -8.68
N LEU A 100 -2.72 3.73 -7.67
CA LEU A 100 -2.77 4.17 -6.27
C LEU A 100 -1.36 4.18 -5.71
N GLY A 101 -1.00 5.28 -5.04
CA GLY A 101 0.29 5.42 -4.39
C GLY A 101 0.18 5.11 -2.92
N LEU A 102 1.10 4.30 -2.40
CA LEU A 102 1.11 3.94 -0.98
C LEU A 102 2.22 4.70 -0.28
N ASP A 103 1.87 5.41 0.79
CA ASP A 103 2.86 6.14 1.57
C ASP A 103 3.53 5.19 2.55
N LEU A 104 4.54 4.51 2.08
CA LEU A 104 5.23 3.47 2.85
C LEU A 104 5.98 4.05 4.06
N ASN A 105 6.20 5.36 4.09
CA ASN A 105 6.78 5.99 5.27
C ASN A 105 5.84 5.90 6.47
N LYS A 106 4.56 5.78 6.23
CA LYS A 106 3.55 5.67 7.29
C LYS A 106 3.05 4.25 7.50
N ALA A 107 3.56 3.30 6.73
CA ALA A 107 3.16 1.91 6.85
C ALA A 107 3.85 1.25 8.04
N HIS A 108 3.25 0.14 8.48
CA HIS A 108 3.82 -0.67 9.53
C HIS A 108 4.01 -2.09 9.02
N PHE A 109 5.01 -2.76 9.56
CA PHE A 109 5.27 -4.14 9.20
C PHE A 109 5.08 -5.01 10.43
N PHE A 110 4.58 -6.22 10.22
CA PHE A 110 4.25 -7.13 11.30
C PHE A 110 4.89 -8.49 11.03
N ASP A 111 5.35 -9.13 12.10
CA ASP A 111 5.84 -10.50 12.02
C ASP A 111 4.68 -11.40 11.64
N LYS A 112 4.89 -12.27 10.65
CA LYS A 112 3.78 -13.07 10.14
C LYS A 112 3.31 -14.12 11.15
N GLU A 113 4.22 -14.63 11.96
CA GLU A 113 3.87 -15.69 12.91
C GLU A 113 3.28 -15.14 14.20
N THR A 114 3.89 -14.11 14.76
CA THR A 114 3.43 -13.54 16.03
C THR A 114 2.42 -12.44 15.85
N GLU A 115 2.36 -11.83 14.66
CA GLU A 115 1.55 -10.67 14.34
C GLU A 115 1.94 -9.43 15.13
N ALA A 116 3.09 -9.47 15.80
CA ALA A 116 3.61 -8.32 16.52
C ALA A 116 4.22 -7.32 15.54
N ARG A 117 4.05 -6.03 15.86
CA ARG A 117 4.61 -4.98 15.01
C ARG A 117 6.14 -5.01 15.08
N ILE A 118 6.76 -4.94 13.92
CA ILE A 118 8.21 -4.85 13.82
C ILE A 118 8.60 -3.39 13.99
N ARG A 119 9.36 -3.08 15.04
CA ARG A 119 9.73 -1.71 15.37
C ARG A 119 11.23 -1.50 15.16
N PRO A 120 11.60 -0.24 14.90
CA PRO A 120 13.03 0.11 14.79
C PRO A 120 13.81 -0.21 16.04
#